data_64312a653e7f8ed88d76b42446cfc15d
#
_entry.id   64312a653e7f8ed88d76b42446cfc15d
#
_cell.length_a   1.000
_cell.length_b   1.000
_cell.length_c   1.000
_cell.angle_alpha   90.00
_cell.angle_beta   90.00
_cell.angle_gamma   90.00
#
_symmetry.space_group_name_H-M   'P 1'
#
loop_
_entity.id
_entity.type
_entity.pdbx_description
1 polymer ?
#
loop_
_entity_poly.entity_id
_entity_poly.type
_entity_poly.pdbx_seq_one_letter_code
_entity_poly.pdbx_strand_id
1 'polypeptide(L)'
;MKTYLELLTEILNAGTEKHDRTGVGTLSIFGYQMRFDLNDGFPLVTTKKVHLKSIIYELLWFLKGDTNVRFLNDNNVTIWNEWADENGDLGHIYGYQWRSWQTADGKHVDQIADVVNSIKTNPDSRRHMVCAWNAGDLQSMALPPCHALFQFYVANGKLSCQLYQRSADVFLGVPFNIASYALLTMMMAQVCNLQVGEFVHSFGDAHIYLNHIEQVKTQLLRKPFELPEMKINPDIKSIFDFKYEDFELINYNCHPAIKAPIAV
;
A
#
# COMPACT_ATOMS: atom_id res chain seq x y z
N MET A 1 -4.89 -14.84 -3.13
CA MET A 1 -4.14 -14.90 -1.83
C MET A 1 -3.04 -15.95 -1.75
N LYS A 2 -2.95 -16.88 -2.71
CA LYS A 2 -1.94 -17.95 -2.69
C LYS A 2 -0.52 -17.38 -2.69
N THR A 3 -0.20 -16.43 -3.58
CA THR A 3 1.12 -15.79 -3.70
C THR A 3 1.60 -15.11 -2.40
N TYR A 4 0.69 -14.53 -1.60
CA TYR A 4 1.03 -13.97 -0.30
C TYR A 4 1.42 -15.06 0.73
N LEU A 5 0.69 -16.19 0.75
CA LEU A 5 1.02 -17.31 1.63
C LEU A 5 2.32 -18.00 1.20
N GLU A 6 2.61 -18.04 -0.09
CA GLU A 6 3.89 -18.53 -0.63
C GLU A 6 5.06 -17.65 -0.17
N LEU A 7 4.89 -16.31 -0.17
CA LEU A 7 5.92 -15.39 0.37
C LEU A 7 6.18 -15.65 1.86
N LEU A 8 5.13 -15.78 2.69
CA LEU A 8 5.30 -16.12 4.11
C LEU A 8 6.06 -17.44 4.30
N THR A 9 5.72 -18.44 3.49
CA THR A 9 6.36 -19.77 3.53
C THR A 9 7.83 -19.68 3.11
N GLU A 10 8.13 -18.92 2.05
CA GLU A 10 9.49 -18.73 1.55
C GLU A 10 10.38 -18.07 2.61
N ILE A 11 9.88 -17.02 3.28
CA ILE A 11 10.65 -16.35 4.33
C ILE A 11 10.91 -17.28 5.51
N LEU A 12 9.93 -18.10 5.94
CA LEU A 12 10.13 -19.04 7.03
C LEU A 12 11.16 -20.13 6.69
N ASN A 13 11.23 -20.56 5.42
CA ASN A 13 12.08 -21.68 5.00
C ASN A 13 13.49 -21.24 4.58
N ALA A 14 13.61 -20.07 3.93
CA ALA A 14 14.84 -19.60 3.29
C ALA A 14 15.34 -18.26 3.82
N GLY A 15 14.59 -17.61 4.73
CA GLY A 15 14.96 -16.32 5.29
C GLY A 15 16.24 -16.38 6.11
N THR A 16 17.07 -15.36 5.96
CA THR A 16 18.26 -15.13 6.78
C THR A 16 17.89 -14.31 8.01
N GLU A 17 18.33 -14.73 9.17
CA GLU A 17 18.14 -13.95 10.41
C GLU A 17 19.01 -12.69 10.38
N LYS A 18 18.39 -11.54 10.67
CA LYS A 18 19.03 -10.23 10.68
C LYS A 18 18.65 -9.46 11.94
N HIS A 19 19.61 -8.69 12.45
CA HIS A 19 19.33 -7.64 13.42
C HIS A 19 18.63 -6.47 12.74
N ASP A 20 17.76 -5.80 13.46
CA ASP A 20 17.05 -4.62 12.99
C ASP A 20 17.08 -3.50 14.02
N ARG A 21 16.62 -2.30 13.63
CA ARG A 21 16.59 -1.11 14.47
C ARG A 21 15.77 -1.29 15.76
N THR A 22 14.73 -2.11 15.72
CA THR A 22 13.83 -2.32 16.87
C THR A 22 14.40 -3.29 17.90
N GLY A 23 15.48 -4.01 17.58
CA GLY A 23 16.11 -5.02 18.44
C GLY A 23 15.34 -6.34 18.53
N VAL A 24 14.19 -6.47 17.82
CA VAL A 24 13.41 -7.71 17.79
C VAL A 24 14.09 -8.79 16.93
N GLY A 25 14.75 -8.39 15.86
CA GLY A 25 15.29 -9.27 14.83
C GLY A 25 14.24 -9.71 13.81
N THR A 26 14.69 -10.12 12.64
CA THR A 26 13.84 -10.53 11.52
C THR A 26 14.38 -11.77 10.82
N LEU A 27 13.51 -12.58 10.22
CA LEU A 27 13.85 -13.45 9.09
C LEU A 27 13.57 -12.68 7.81
N SER A 28 14.53 -12.59 6.90
CA SER A 28 14.47 -11.74 5.72
C SER A 28 14.94 -12.45 4.46
N ILE A 29 14.28 -12.19 3.34
CA ILE A 29 14.74 -12.47 1.98
C ILE A 29 14.88 -11.16 1.21
N PHE A 30 15.80 -11.13 0.23
CA PHE A 30 16.01 -9.95 -0.60
C PHE A 30 15.58 -10.19 -2.03
N GLY A 31 14.63 -9.39 -2.48
CA GLY A 31 14.06 -9.49 -3.82
C GLY A 31 12.97 -10.57 -3.91
N TYR A 32 11.72 -10.12 -4.05
CA TYR A 32 10.57 -10.99 -4.31
C TYR A 32 9.51 -10.22 -5.09
N GLN A 33 8.65 -10.93 -5.81
CA GLN A 33 7.55 -10.29 -6.53
C GLN A 33 6.27 -11.13 -6.44
N MET A 34 5.16 -10.47 -6.16
CA MET A 34 3.81 -11.03 -6.22
C MET A 34 3.00 -10.36 -7.33
N ARG A 35 2.04 -11.09 -7.89
CA ARG A 35 1.08 -10.56 -8.87
C ARG A 35 -0.33 -10.91 -8.46
N PHE A 36 -1.24 -9.96 -8.66
CA PHE A 36 -2.66 -10.09 -8.37
C PHE A 36 -3.44 -9.60 -9.59
N ASP A 37 -4.14 -10.49 -10.29
CA ASP A 37 -5.12 -10.07 -11.31
C ASP A 37 -6.35 -9.49 -10.58
N LEU A 38 -6.63 -8.21 -10.79
CA LEU A 38 -7.74 -7.53 -10.13
C LEU A 38 -9.11 -7.91 -10.71
N ASN A 39 -9.13 -8.69 -11.79
CA ASN A 39 -10.37 -9.29 -12.31
C ASN A 39 -10.79 -10.54 -11.52
N ASP A 40 -9.87 -11.18 -10.80
CA ASP A 40 -10.16 -12.35 -9.94
C ASP A 40 -10.85 -11.96 -8.62
N GLY A 41 -10.93 -10.66 -8.32
CA GLY A 41 -11.48 -10.10 -7.08
C GLY A 41 -10.50 -9.16 -6.38
N PHE A 42 -10.97 -8.53 -5.29
CA PHE A 42 -10.17 -7.60 -4.52
C PHE A 42 -9.20 -8.35 -3.59
N PRO A 43 -7.86 -8.14 -3.70
CA PRO A 43 -6.87 -8.96 -3.00
C PRO A 43 -6.73 -8.58 -1.52
N LEU A 44 -7.82 -8.62 -0.76
CA LEU A 44 -7.84 -8.49 0.69
C LEU A 44 -7.59 -9.85 1.34
N VAL A 45 -6.62 -9.94 2.23
CA VAL A 45 -6.24 -11.19 2.90
C VAL A 45 -7.44 -11.80 3.65
N THR A 46 -7.70 -13.08 3.41
CA THR A 46 -8.82 -13.83 4.01
C THR A 46 -8.40 -14.81 5.10
N THR A 47 -7.10 -15.13 5.20
CA THR A 47 -6.55 -16.02 6.24
C THR A 47 -6.41 -15.35 7.62
N LYS A 48 -6.60 -14.04 7.68
CA LYS A 48 -6.84 -13.26 8.89
C LYS A 48 -7.64 -12.02 8.52
N LYS A 49 -8.45 -11.51 9.49
CA LYS A 49 -9.20 -10.27 9.29
C LYS A 49 -8.24 -9.08 9.16
N VAL A 50 -8.40 -8.27 8.13
CA VAL A 50 -7.68 -7.03 7.88
C VAL A 50 -8.64 -5.84 8.04
N HIS A 51 -8.17 -4.73 8.63
CA HIS A 51 -9.00 -3.57 8.94
C HIS A 51 -9.09 -2.63 7.73
N LEU A 52 -9.99 -2.92 6.79
CA LEU A 52 -10.15 -2.19 5.53
C LEU A 52 -10.39 -0.68 5.74
N LYS A 53 -11.13 -0.30 6.79
CA LYS A 53 -11.38 1.11 7.10
C LYS A 53 -10.09 1.92 7.20
N SER A 54 -9.09 1.41 7.90
CA SER A 54 -7.79 2.08 8.03
C SER A 54 -7.09 2.21 6.69
N ILE A 55 -7.16 1.19 5.84
CA ILE A 55 -6.54 1.19 4.51
C ILE A 55 -7.15 2.27 3.62
N ILE A 56 -8.49 2.36 3.58
CA ILE A 56 -9.18 3.37 2.76
C ILE A 56 -8.84 4.78 3.25
N TYR A 57 -8.95 5.05 4.57
CA TYR A 57 -8.65 6.37 5.10
C TYR A 57 -7.19 6.78 4.94
N GLU A 58 -6.25 5.85 5.09
CA GLU A 58 -4.82 6.09 4.83
C GLU A 58 -4.59 6.48 3.35
N LEU A 59 -5.16 5.72 2.41
CA LEU A 59 -5.02 6.03 0.98
C LEU A 59 -5.63 7.40 0.63
N LEU A 60 -6.82 7.70 1.15
CA LEU A 60 -7.46 9.00 0.95
C LEU A 60 -6.63 10.15 1.56
N TRP A 61 -6.01 9.91 2.71
CA TRP A 61 -5.12 10.86 3.37
C TRP A 61 -3.85 11.13 2.54
N PHE A 62 -3.21 10.10 1.98
CA PHE A 62 -2.11 10.30 1.04
C PHE A 62 -2.53 11.09 -0.20
N LEU A 63 -3.70 10.78 -0.79
CA LEU A 63 -4.24 11.48 -1.96
C LEU A 63 -4.61 12.95 -1.67
N LYS A 64 -4.89 13.31 -0.42
CA LYS A 64 -5.07 14.70 0.00
C LYS A 64 -3.76 15.48 0.09
N GLY A 65 -2.61 14.80 0.08
CA GLY A 65 -1.31 15.42 0.34
C GLY A 65 -1.09 15.81 1.80
N ASP A 66 -1.93 15.30 2.70
CA ASP A 66 -1.89 15.60 4.13
C ASP A 66 -0.81 14.76 4.83
N THR A 67 -0.21 15.32 5.86
CA THR A 67 0.85 14.70 6.68
C THR A 67 0.49 14.68 8.17
N ASN A 68 -0.62 15.34 8.54
CA ASN A 68 -1.08 15.39 9.92
C ASN A 68 -2.10 14.28 10.20
N VAL A 69 -1.90 13.56 11.31
CA VAL A 69 -2.76 12.42 11.71
C VAL A 69 -4.17 12.82 12.11
N ARG A 70 -4.50 14.12 12.21
CA ARG A 70 -5.82 14.61 12.63
C ARG A 70 -6.93 14.01 11.77
N PHE A 71 -6.77 14.06 10.43
CA PHE A 71 -7.76 13.47 9.52
C PHE A 71 -8.03 11.99 9.81
N LEU A 72 -6.96 11.23 10.09
CA LEU A 72 -7.06 9.81 10.43
C LEU A 72 -7.76 9.63 11.78
N ASN A 73 -7.36 10.39 12.81
CA ASN A 73 -7.91 10.31 14.16
C ASN A 73 -9.39 10.69 14.22
N ASP A 74 -9.81 11.71 13.48
CA ASP A 74 -11.21 12.12 13.35
C ASP A 74 -12.10 11.01 12.77
N ASN A 75 -11.48 10.08 12.05
CA ASN A 75 -12.13 8.89 11.49
C ASN A 75 -11.85 7.60 12.27
N ASN A 76 -11.31 7.69 13.49
CA ASN A 76 -10.95 6.56 14.37
C ASN A 76 -9.91 5.63 13.72
N VAL A 77 -8.93 6.17 13.02
CA VAL A 77 -7.78 5.47 12.45
C VAL A 77 -6.52 6.01 13.12
N THR A 78 -5.79 5.15 13.82
CA THR A 78 -4.67 5.54 14.70
C THR A 78 -3.33 4.93 14.29
N ILE A 79 -3.28 4.32 13.09
CA ILE A 79 -2.14 3.53 12.63
C ILE A 79 -0.83 4.31 12.43
N TRP A 80 -0.88 5.64 12.49
CA TRP A 80 0.27 6.53 12.33
C TRP A 80 0.64 7.31 13.60
N ASN A 81 -0.13 7.17 14.69
CA ASN A 81 0.03 7.99 15.90
C ASN A 81 1.39 7.79 16.60
N GLU A 82 2.00 6.60 16.47
CA GLU A 82 3.27 6.28 17.13
C GLU A 82 4.49 7.05 16.54
N TRP A 83 4.34 7.56 15.31
CA TRP A 83 5.39 8.29 14.60
C TRP A 83 5.14 9.79 14.51
N ALA A 84 3.93 10.25 14.87
CA ALA A 84 3.57 11.66 14.83
C ALA A 84 4.24 12.44 15.95
N ASP A 85 4.60 13.69 15.68
CA ASP A 85 5.08 14.62 16.68
C ASP A 85 3.96 15.09 17.63
N GLU A 86 4.26 15.98 18.56
CA GLU A 86 3.31 16.53 19.53
C GLU A 86 2.15 17.31 18.88
N ASN A 87 2.31 17.79 17.64
CA ASN A 87 1.30 18.49 16.87
C ASN A 87 0.50 17.54 15.95
N GLY A 88 0.88 16.25 15.93
CA GLY A 88 0.29 15.24 15.07
C GLY A 88 0.85 15.24 13.66
N ASP A 89 1.98 15.89 13.39
CA ASP A 89 2.62 15.95 12.07
C ASP A 89 3.68 14.86 11.91
N LEU A 90 3.83 14.39 10.68
CA LEU A 90 4.76 13.35 10.27
C LEU A 90 5.84 13.87 9.30
N GLY A 91 5.82 15.18 9.01
CA GLY A 91 6.73 15.81 8.05
C GLY A 91 6.43 15.41 6.60
N HIS A 92 7.41 15.49 5.74
CA HIS A 92 7.25 15.37 4.29
C HIS A 92 7.07 13.91 3.79
N ILE A 93 6.26 13.11 4.49
CA ILE A 93 6.00 11.71 4.12
C ILE A 93 5.11 11.58 2.86
N TYR A 94 4.71 10.37 2.52
CA TYR A 94 3.97 9.93 1.34
C TYR A 94 3.05 10.97 0.69
N GLY A 95 2.08 11.52 1.42
CA GLY A 95 1.10 12.49 0.89
C GLY A 95 1.76 13.75 0.35
N TYR A 96 2.72 14.30 1.10
CA TYR A 96 3.49 15.46 0.66
C TYR A 96 4.27 15.15 -0.63
N GLN A 97 5.01 14.05 -0.66
CA GLN A 97 5.82 13.70 -1.82
C GLN A 97 4.94 13.41 -3.06
N TRP A 98 3.80 12.78 -2.89
CA TRP A 98 2.88 12.49 -3.99
C TRP A 98 2.22 13.73 -4.59
N ARG A 99 1.89 14.73 -3.75
CA ARG A 99 1.05 15.86 -4.11
C ARG A 99 1.76 17.20 -4.16
N SER A 100 2.95 17.31 -3.56
CA SER A 100 3.65 18.57 -3.39
C SER A 100 5.16 18.40 -3.36
N TRP A 101 5.70 17.55 -4.25
CA TRP A 101 7.16 17.36 -4.36
C TRP A 101 7.87 18.67 -4.66
N GLN A 102 8.73 19.12 -3.74
CA GLN A 102 9.49 20.36 -3.93
C GLN A 102 10.66 20.15 -4.89
N THR A 103 10.76 21.03 -5.87
CA THR A 103 11.87 21.08 -6.84
C THR A 103 12.97 22.02 -6.38
N ALA A 104 14.16 21.93 -6.98
CA ALA A 104 15.30 22.75 -6.61
C ALA A 104 15.10 24.26 -6.80
N ASP A 105 14.17 24.68 -7.68
CA ASP A 105 13.77 26.07 -7.89
C ASP A 105 12.60 26.53 -6.99
N GLY A 106 12.23 25.72 -6.00
CA GLY A 106 11.20 26.02 -5.01
C GLY A 106 9.76 25.84 -5.50
N LYS A 107 9.55 25.30 -6.71
CA LYS A 107 8.22 24.92 -7.18
C LYS A 107 7.79 23.58 -6.61
N HIS A 108 6.53 23.24 -6.78
CA HIS A 108 5.96 21.97 -6.35
C HIS A 108 5.37 21.21 -7.53
N VAL A 109 5.55 19.89 -7.52
CA VAL A 109 5.00 18.95 -8.51
C VAL A 109 3.95 18.09 -7.84
N ASP A 110 2.75 18.06 -8.41
CA ASP A 110 1.69 17.12 -8.05
C ASP A 110 1.82 15.87 -8.93
N GLN A 111 2.58 14.89 -8.46
CA GLN A 111 2.85 13.67 -9.21
C GLN A 111 1.58 12.87 -9.53
N ILE A 112 0.58 12.88 -8.64
CA ILE A 112 -0.69 12.16 -8.87
C ILE A 112 -1.50 12.85 -9.97
N ALA A 113 -1.65 14.17 -9.94
CA ALA A 113 -2.34 14.90 -10.99
C ALA A 113 -1.65 14.73 -12.36
N ASP A 114 -0.32 14.81 -12.38
CA ASP A 114 0.48 14.64 -13.59
C ASP A 114 0.34 13.23 -14.18
N VAL A 115 0.36 12.19 -13.34
CA VAL A 115 0.18 10.80 -13.78
C VAL A 115 -1.23 10.56 -14.32
N VAL A 116 -2.29 11.06 -13.65
CA VAL A 116 -3.67 10.98 -14.16
C VAL A 116 -3.78 11.63 -15.53
N ASN A 117 -3.25 12.86 -15.68
CA ASN A 117 -3.25 13.56 -16.96
C ASN A 117 -2.47 12.79 -18.04
N SER A 118 -1.29 12.28 -17.68
CA SER A 118 -0.43 11.52 -18.59
C SER A 118 -1.08 10.22 -19.07
N ILE A 119 -1.76 9.47 -18.17
CA ILE A 119 -2.50 8.26 -18.55
C ILE A 119 -3.63 8.59 -19.53
N LYS A 120 -4.36 9.69 -19.31
CA LYS A 120 -5.48 10.12 -20.18
C LYS A 120 -5.01 10.61 -21.55
N THR A 121 -3.89 11.30 -21.62
CA THR A 121 -3.42 11.97 -22.85
C THR A 121 -2.38 11.19 -23.65
N ASN A 122 -1.61 10.33 -22.98
CA ASN A 122 -0.56 9.52 -23.57
C ASN A 122 -0.42 8.17 -22.83
N PRO A 123 -1.41 7.26 -22.97
CA PRO A 123 -1.44 6.00 -22.24
C PRO A 123 -0.24 5.08 -22.49
N ASP A 124 0.42 5.20 -23.64
CA ASP A 124 1.59 4.40 -24.01
C ASP A 124 2.90 4.90 -23.39
N SER A 125 2.86 5.98 -22.60
CA SER A 125 4.04 6.51 -21.91
C SER A 125 4.58 5.49 -20.91
N ARG A 126 5.91 5.42 -20.82
CA ARG A 126 6.64 4.63 -19.82
C ARG A 126 7.03 5.45 -18.60
N ARG A 127 6.44 6.66 -18.44
CA ARG A 127 6.76 7.64 -17.39
C ARG A 127 5.62 7.85 -16.39
N HIS A 128 4.64 6.95 -16.34
CA HIS A 128 3.55 7.00 -15.35
C HIS A 128 4.07 6.56 -13.98
N MET A 129 4.94 7.36 -13.37
CA MET A 129 5.62 7.04 -12.12
C MET A 129 5.29 8.05 -11.04
N VAL A 130 5.18 7.57 -9.80
CA VAL A 130 5.08 8.36 -8.57
C VAL A 130 6.15 7.87 -7.61
N CYS A 131 6.96 8.78 -7.08
CA CYS A 131 8.05 8.49 -6.16
C CYS A 131 7.79 9.17 -4.81
N ALA A 132 7.90 8.40 -3.73
CA ALA A 132 7.87 8.93 -2.38
C ALA A 132 9.29 9.05 -1.79
N TRP A 133 10.28 8.34 -2.36
CA TRP A 133 11.65 8.37 -1.91
C TRP A 133 12.39 9.61 -2.43
N ASN A 134 12.35 10.68 -1.66
CA ASN A 134 13.10 11.90 -1.92
C ASN A 134 14.36 11.90 -1.06
N ALA A 135 15.50 11.53 -1.66
CA ALA A 135 16.76 11.38 -0.93
C ALA A 135 17.24 12.70 -0.25
N GLY A 136 16.89 13.84 -0.84
CA GLY A 136 17.20 15.15 -0.27
C GLY A 136 16.34 15.57 0.91
N ASP A 137 15.22 14.88 1.12
CA ASP A 137 14.18 15.28 2.08
C ASP A 137 13.94 14.24 3.21
N LEU A 138 14.71 13.16 3.22
CA LEU A 138 14.52 12.04 4.19
C LEU A 138 14.62 12.51 5.66
N GLN A 139 15.40 13.54 5.94
CA GLN A 139 15.58 14.07 7.31
C GLN A 139 14.34 14.83 7.80
N SER A 140 13.45 15.24 6.90
CA SER A 140 12.19 15.91 7.22
C SER A 140 11.02 14.94 7.40
N MET A 141 11.29 13.63 7.40
CA MET A 141 10.28 12.57 7.47
C MET A 141 10.36 11.86 8.81
N ALA A 142 9.23 11.73 9.51
CA ALA A 142 9.16 10.92 10.73
C ALA A 142 9.49 9.44 10.45
N LEU A 143 9.15 8.95 9.25
CA LEU A 143 9.48 7.60 8.79
C LEU A 143 9.84 7.62 7.29
N PRO A 144 11.09 7.25 6.90
CA PRO A 144 11.44 7.12 5.49
C PRO A 144 10.52 6.13 4.74
N PRO A 145 10.02 6.49 3.55
CA PRO A 145 9.00 5.71 2.86
C PRO A 145 9.42 4.28 2.57
N CYS A 146 8.63 3.31 3.03
CA CYS A 146 8.78 1.90 2.67
C CYS A 146 8.29 1.63 1.24
N HIS A 147 7.13 2.19 0.88
CA HIS A 147 6.61 2.22 -0.49
C HIS A 147 7.37 3.31 -1.27
N ALA A 148 8.52 2.95 -1.85
CA ALA A 148 9.45 3.94 -2.37
C ALA A 148 8.96 4.59 -3.67
N LEU A 149 8.39 3.79 -4.57
CA LEU A 149 7.83 4.25 -5.84
C LEU A 149 6.82 3.26 -6.39
N PHE A 150 5.93 3.76 -7.24
CA PHE A 150 5.05 2.92 -8.04
C PHE A 150 4.92 3.45 -9.46
N GLN A 151 4.59 2.55 -10.38
CA GLN A 151 4.45 2.84 -11.80
C GLN A 151 3.15 2.23 -12.32
N PHE A 152 2.45 3.00 -13.17
CA PHE A 152 1.31 2.49 -13.91
C PHE A 152 1.71 2.07 -15.33
N TYR A 153 0.97 1.10 -15.85
CA TYR A 153 1.13 0.57 -17.19
C TYR A 153 -0.24 0.37 -17.83
N VAL A 154 -0.40 0.88 -19.05
CA VAL A 154 -1.63 0.72 -19.83
C VAL A 154 -1.38 -0.23 -20.99
N ALA A 155 -2.18 -1.26 -21.10
CA ALA A 155 -2.16 -2.18 -22.25
C ALA A 155 -3.56 -2.76 -22.48
N ASN A 156 -3.97 -2.87 -23.74
CA ASN A 156 -5.25 -3.46 -24.15
C ASN A 156 -6.47 -2.85 -23.41
N GLY A 157 -6.43 -1.53 -23.15
CA GLY A 157 -7.49 -0.82 -22.42
C GLY A 157 -7.53 -1.10 -20.92
N LYS A 158 -6.52 -1.77 -20.35
CA LYS A 158 -6.40 -2.07 -18.92
C LYS A 158 -5.26 -1.31 -18.27
N LEU A 159 -5.47 -0.87 -17.02
CA LEU A 159 -4.48 -0.22 -16.17
C LEU A 159 -3.94 -1.21 -15.14
N SER A 160 -2.64 -1.39 -15.11
CA SER A 160 -1.90 -2.14 -14.08
C SER A 160 -1.02 -1.21 -13.26
N CYS A 161 -0.68 -1.61 -12.05
CA CYS A 161 0.23 -0.89 -11.17
C CYS A 161 1.33 -1.82 -10.66
N GLN A 162 2.57 -1.34 -10.65
CA GLN A 162 3.68 -2.00 -9.96
C GLN A 162 4.20 -1.12 -8.83
N LEU A 163 4.22 -1.65 -7.61
CA LEU A 163 4.84 -1.05 -6.43
C LEU A 163 6.23 -1.64 -6.21
N TYR A 164 7.23 -0.80 -5.94
CA TYR A 164 8.46 -1.21 -5.29
C TYR A 164 8.45 -0.79 -3.82
N GLN A 165 8.47 -1.77 -2.94
CA GLN A 165 8.55 -1.60 -1.49
C GLN A 165 9.94 -2.04 -1.01
N ARG A 166 10.76 -1.07 -0.53
CA ARG A 166 12.16 -1.31 -0.13
C ARG A 166 12.31 -2.15 1.12
N SER A 167 11.32 -2.08 2.02
CA SER A 167 11.29 -2.77 3.32
C SER A 167 9.85 -3.13 3.66
N ALA A 168 9.59 -4.39 3.99
CA ALA A 168 8.25 -4.91 4.11
C ALA A 168 8.11 -5.87 5.30
N ASP A 169 7.40 -5.45 6.35
CA ASP A 169 6.82 -6.37 7.33
C ASP A 169 5.72 -7.18 6.65
N VAL A 170 6.04 -8.42 6.31
CA VAL A 170 5.15 -9.26 5.51
C VAL A 170 3.94 -9.73 6.31
N PHE A 171 4.03 -9.78 7.63
CA PHE A 171 2.90 -10.20 8.46
C PHE A 171 1.88 -9.09 8.74
N LEU A 172 2.31 -7.92 9.23
CA LEU A 172 1.39 -6.82 9.57
C LEU A 172 1.18 -5.85 8.41
N GLY A 173 2.25 -5.36 7.78
CA GLY A 173 2.22 -4.28 6.81
C GLY A 173 1.74 -4.72 5.42
N VAL A 174 2.31 -5.78 4.86
CA VAL A 174 2.06 -6.19 3.47
C VAL A 174 0.58 -6.43 3.15
N PRO A 175 -0.25 -7.04 4.03
CA PRO A 175 -1.71 -7.15 3.78
C PRO A 175 -2.40 -5.80 3.56
N PHE A 176 -1.98 -4.75 4.26
CA PHE A 176 -2.47 -3.37 4.08
C PHE A 176 -2.01 -2.82 2.73
N ASN A 177 -0.73 -3.00 2.40
CA ASN A 177 -0.14 -2.47 1.17
C ASN A 177 -0.74 -3.12 -0.08
N ILE A 178 -0.98 -4.45 -0.08
CA ILE A 178 -1.66 -5.14 -1.18
C ILE A 178 -3.03 -4.51 -1.44
N ALA A 179 -3.86 -4.38 -0.41
CA ALA A 179 -5.20 -3.84 -0.55
C ALA A 179 -5.20 -2.35 -0.93
N SER A 180 -4.30 -1.55 -0.35
CA SER A 180 -4.18 -0.11 -0.63
C SER A 180 -3.82 0.15 -2.10
N TYR A 181 -2.80 -0.53 -2.63
CA TYR A 181 -2.38 -0.31 -4.02
C TYR A 181 -3.30 -0.99 -5.05
N ALA A 182 -3.96 -2.10 -4.69
CA ALA A 182 -5.04 -2.65 -5.51
C ALA A 182 -6.19 -1.65 -5.63
N LEU A 183 -6.61 -1.04 -4.50
CA LEU A 183 -7.65 -0.01 -4.48
C LEU A 183 -7.23 1.22 -5.28
N LEU A 184 -6.01 1.73 -5.09
CA LEU A 184 -5.47 2.84 -5.89
C LEU A 184 -5.51 2.53 -7.40
N THR A 185 -5.15 1.29 -7.78
CA THR A 185 -5.19 0.87 -9.19
C THR A 185 -6.62 0.90 -9.75
N MET A 186 -7.60 0.42 -8.99
CA MET A 186 -9.02 0.45 -9.36
C MET A 186 -9.54 1.89 -9.50
N MET A 187 -9.24 2.76 -8.53
CA MET A 187 -9.60 4.19 -8.55
C MET A 187 -9.00 4.89 -9.78
N MET A 188 -7.71 4.68 -10.04
CA MET A 188 -7.01 5.25 -11.19
C MET A 188 -7.58 4.75 -12.52
N ALA A 189 -7.89 3.46 -12.64
CA ALA A 189 -8.53 2.89 -13.82
C ALA A 189 -9.88 3.56 -14.10
N GLN A 190 -10.73 3.71 -13.07
CA GLN A 190 -12.03 4.36 -13.19
C GLN A 190 -11.90 5.81 -13.67
N VAL A 191 -11.09 6.65 -13.01
CA VAL A 191 -10.98 8.07 -13.37
C VAL A 191 -10.29 8.31 -14.71
N CYS A 192 -9.54 7.32 -15.21
CA CYS A 192 -8.91 7.33 -16.53
C CYS A 192 -9.74 6.62 -17.60
N ASN A 193 -10.95 6.13 -17.27
CA ASN A 193 -11.84 5.39 -18.16
C ASN A 193 -11.18 4.13 -18.77
N LEU A 194 -10.45 3.38 -17.95
CA LEU A 194 -9.79 2.13 -18.29
C LEU A 194 -10.38 0.97 -17.46
N GLN A 195 -10.20 -0.24 -17.93
CA GLN A 195 -10.46 -1.45 -17.14
C GLN A 195 -9.29 -1.69 -16.19
N VAL A 196 -9.53 -2.45 -15.11
CA VAL A 196 -8.45 -2.87 -14.21
C VAL A 196 -7.64 -4.00 -14.85
N GLY A 197 -6.32 -3.97 -14.60
CA GLY A 197 -5.37 -5.03 -14.95
C GLY A 197 -4.85 -5.74 -13.71
N GLU A 198 -3.54 -5.74 -13.54
CA GLU A 198 -2.84 -6.39 -12.42
C GLU A 198 -2.31 -5.37 -11.41
N PHE A 199 -2.22 -5.79 -10.14
CA PHE A 199 -1.31 -5.21 -9.18
C PHE A 199 -0.08 -6.09 -9.02
N VAL A 200 1.11 -5.52 -9.24
CA VAL A 200 2.40 -6.17 -9.10
C VAL A 200 3.13 -5.58 -7.90
N HIS A 201 3.48 -6.41 -6.93
CA HIS A 201 4.16 -5.98 -5.71
C HIS A 201 5.59 -6.53 -5.69
N SER A 202 6.57 -5.65 -5.86
CA SER A 202 8.00 -5.97 -5.84
C SER A 202 8.62 -5.51 -4.53
N PHE A 203 9.45 -6.36 -3.93
CA PHE A 203 10.06 -6.13 -2.63
C PHE A 203 11.57 -6.03 -2.74
N GLY A 204 12.15 -5.15 -1.93
CA GLY A 204 13.55 -5.22 -1.54
C GLY A 204 13.72 -6.21 -0.37
N ASP A 205 13.81 -5.71 0.85
CA ASP A 205 13.86 -6.52 2.08
C ASP A 205 12.44 -6.92 2.50
N ALA A 206 12.08 -8.18 2.27
CA ALA A 206 10.82 -8.76 2.73
C ALA A 206 11.08 -9.61 3.97
N HIS A 207 10.46 -9.26 5.11
CA HIS A 207 10.79 -9.87 6.38
C HIS A 207 9.59 -10.19 7.26
N ILE A 208 9.81 -11.14 8.16
CA ILE A 208 8.94 -11.49 9.29
C ILE A 208 9.74 -11.18 10.56
N TYR A 209 9.19 -10.38 11.46
CA TYR A 209 9.78 -10.17 12.78
C TYR A 209 9.81 -11.48 13.57
N LEU A 210 10.87 -11.73 14.34
CA LEU A 210 11.05 -12.99 15.07
C LEU A 210 9.91 -13.23 16.08
N ASN A 211 9.32 -12.19 16.63
CA ASN A 211 8.17 -12.27 17.54
C ASN A 211 6.82 -12.48 16.80
N HIS A 212 6.82 -12.58 15.46
CA HIS A 212 5.64 -12.90 14.63
C HIS A 212 5.64 -14.34 14.08
N ILE A 213 6.67 -15.12 14.29
CA ILE A 213 6.84 -16.46 13.68
C ILE A 213 5.66 -17.37 14.00
N GLU A 214 5.22 -17.44 15.24
CA GLU A 214 4.11 -18.30 15.65
C GLU A 214 2.76 -17.85 15.08
N GLN A 215 2.57 -16.54 14.93
CA GLN A 215 1.40 -15.96 14.28
C GLN A 215 1.37 -16.29 12.78
N VAL A 216 2.52 -16.24 12.11
CA VAL A 216 2.66 -16.62 10.70
C VAL A 216 2.37 -18.11 10.52
N LYS A 217 2.94 -18.98 11.36
CA LYS A 217 2.64 -20.43 11.34
C LYS A 217 1.14 -20.69 11.52
N THR A 218 0.51 -20.00 12.48
CA THR A 218 -0.95 -20.08 12.68
C THR A 218 -1.73 -19.64 11.44
N GLN A 219 -1.30 -18.57 10.77
CA GLN A 219 -1.94 -18.08 9.55
C GLN A 219 -1.82 -19.08 8.40
N LEU A 220 -0.66 -19.71 8.24
CA LEU A 220 -0.39 -20.69 7.17
C LEU A 220 -1.21 -21.98 7.31
N LEU A 221 -1.68 -22.34 8.51
CA LEU A 221 -2.59 -23.47 8.72
C LEU A 221 -4.02 -23.20 8.25
N ARG A 222 -4.35 -21.94 7.94
CA ARG A 222 -5.71 -21.54 7.56
C ARG A 222 -5.90 -21.60 6.04
N LYS A 223 -6.96 -22.28 5.61
CA LYS A 223 -7.35 -22.29 4.20
C LYS A 223 -7.93 -20.92 3.81
N PRO A 224 -7.44 -20.26 2.75
CA PRO A 224 -8.02 -18.99 2.31
C PRO A 224 -9.45 -19.21 1.79
N PHE A 225 -10.30 -18.20 2.00
CA PHE A 225 -11.60 -18.07 1.35
C PHE A 225 -11.43 -17.42 -0.05
N GLU A 226 -12.52 -17.41 -0.81
CA GLU A 226 -12.60 -16.66 -2.05
C GLU A 226 -12.36 -15.16 -1.81
N LEU A 227 -11.84 -14.48 -2.83
CA LEU A 227 -11.61 -13.03 -2.74
C LEU A 227 -12.94 -12.28 -2.67
N PRO A 228 -13.02 -11.21 -1.88
CA PRO A 228 -14.16 -10.31 -1.91
C PRO A 228 -14.19 -9.48 -3.19
N GLU A 229 -15.30 -8.82 -3.43
CA GLU A 229 -15.47 -7.80 -4.44
C GLU A 229 -15.38 -6.40 -3.81
N MET A 230 -14.66 -5.47 -4.46
CA MET A 230 -14.67 -4.06 -4.11
C MET A 230 -15.50 -3.31 -5.14
N LYS A 231 -16.62 -2.72 -4.72
CA LYS A 231 -17.39 -1.79 -5.52
C LYS A 231 -16.95 -0.35 -5.22
N ILE A 232 -16.81 0.42 -6.28
CA ILE A 232 -16.46 1.84 -6.23
C ILE A 232 -17.60 2.62 -6.87
N ASN A 233 -17.99 3.73 -6.24
CA ASN A 233 -19.03 4.62 -6.79
C ASN A 233 -18.65 5.09 -8.20
N PRO A 234 -19.40 4.71 -9.25
CA PRO A 234 -19.04 4.99 -10.64
C PRO A 234 -19.19 6.45 -11.02
N ASP A 235 -19.86 7.27 -10.20
CA ASP A 235 -20.10 8.68 -10.46
C ASP A 235 -18.87 9.56 -10.19
N ILE A 236 -17.90 9.05 -9.41
CA ILE A 236 -16.66 9.78 -9.11
C ILE A 236 -15.74 9.80 -10.34
N LYS A 237 -15.36 11.00 -10.79
CA LYS A 237 -14.56 11.22 -12.00
C LYS A 237 -13.18 11.84 -11.73
N SER A 238 -12.92 12.27 -10.51
CA SER A 238 -11.62 12.78 -10.07
C SER A 238 -11.06 11.89 -8.96
N ILE A 239 -9.76 11.58 -9.04
CA ILE A 239 -9.06 10.76 -8.02
C ILE A 239 -9.07 11.45 -6.63
N PHE A 240 -9.29 12.76 -6.59
CA PHE A 240 -9.27 13.57 -5.39
C PHE A 240 -10.64 13.74 -4.72
N ASP A 241 -11.72 13.30 -5.40
CA ASP A 241 -13.10 13.48 -4.93
C ASP A 241 -13.64 12.28 -4.15
N PHE A 242 -12.91 11.16 -4.17
CA PHE A 242 -13.32 9.97 -3.44
C PHE A 242 -13.41 10.20 -1.93
N LYS A 243 -14.43 9.59 -1.33
CA LYS A 243 -14.68 9.54 0.11
C LYS A 243 -14.81 8.09 0.55
N TYR A 244 -14.78 7.85 1.85
CA TYR A 244 -14.91 6.49 2.41
C TYR A 244 -16.20 5.79 1.95
N GLU A 245 -17.30 6.54 1.84
CA GLU A 245 -18.64 6.06 1.48
C GLU A 245 -18.73 5.60 0.01
N ASP A 246 -17.76 5.95 -0.82
CA ASP A 246 -17.71 5.55 -2.23
C ASP A 246 -17.19 4.11 -2.43
N PHE A 247 -16.82 3.42 -1.34
CA PHE A 247 -16.27 2.07 -1.37
C PHE A 247 -17.15 1.09 -0.60
N GLU A 248 -17.56 0.01 -1.26
CA GLU A 248 -18.33 -1.07 -0.66
C GLU A 248 -17.61 -2.42 -0.84
N LEU A 249 -17.26 -3.06 0.27
CA LEU A 249 -16.67 -4.41 0.26
C LEU A 249 -17.77 -5.46 0.36
N ILE A 250 -17.85 -6.35 -0.62
CA ILE A 250 -18.88 -7.38 -0.73
C ILE A 250 -18.25 -8.75 -0.55
N ASN A 251 -18.95 -9.66 0.15
CA ASN A 251 -18.57 -11.05 0.34
C ASN A 251 -17.20 -11.26 1.02
N TYR A 252 -16.79 -10.38 1.92
CA TYR A 252 -15.55 -10.58 2.67
C TYR A 252 -15.72 -11.62 3.77
N ASN A 253 -15.49 -12.87 3.44
CA ASN A 253 -15.36 -13.98 4.38
C ASN A 253 -13.88 -14.12 4.76
N CYS A 254 -13.59 -14.10 6.06
CA CYS A 254 -12.21 -14.20 6.54
C CYS A 254 -12.13 -14.92 7.89
N HIS A 255 -10.97 -15.48 8.15
CA HIS A 255 -10.65 -15.99 9.50
C HIS A 255 -10.50 -14.84 10.51
N PRO A 256 -10.67 -15.09 11.81
CA PRO A 256 -10.46 -14.10 12.85
C PRO A 256 -9.07 -13.45 12.76
N ALA A 257 -8.97 -12.22 13.26
CA ALA A 257 -7.69 -11.51 13.35
C ALA A 257 -6.66 -12.32 14.16
N ILE A 258 -5.39 -12.17 13.80
CA ILE A 258 -4.27 -12.68 14.59
C ILE A 258 -3.52 -11.46 15.12
N LYS A 259 -3.52 -11.30 16.44
CA LYS A 259 -2.82 -10.19 17.10
C LYS A 259 -1.34 -10.44 17.13
N ALA A 260 -0.56 -9.39 16.90
CA ALA A 260 0.89 -9.38 17.04
C ALA A 260 1.36 -8.02 17.57
N PRO A 261 2.48 -7.94 18.28
CA PRO A 261 3.07 -6.66 18.70
C PRO A 261 3.59 -5.90 17.47
N ILE A 262 3.46 -4.57 17.49
CA ILE A 262 4.09 -3.71 16.48
C ILE A 262 5.56 -3.53 16.88
N ALA A 263 6.48 -3.67 15.92
CA ALA A 263 7.88 -3.37 16.11
C ALA A 263 8.13 -1.89 15.73
N VAL A 264 8.50 -1.07 16.69
CA VAL A 264 8.69 0.41 16.57
C VAL A 264 10.14 0.79 16.78
#